data_ec82eccdd266231a51cf7e01341a79e9
#
_entry.id   ec82eccdd266231a51cf7e01341a79e9
#
_cell.length_a   1.000
_cell.length_b   1.000
_cell.length_c   1.000
_cell.angle_alpha   90.00
_cell.angle_beta   90.00
_cell.angle_gamma   90.00
#
_symmetry.space_group_name_H-M   'P 1'
#
loop_
_entity.id
_entity.type
_entity.pdbx_description
1 polymer ?
#
loop_
_entity_poly.entity_id
_entity_poly.type
_entity_poly.pdbx_seq_one_letter_code
_entity_poly.pdbx_strand_id
1 'polypeptide(L)'
;MTPEKIVENHKKYVLQSWSKQGNLNPIPVAKADGIYFYDFDGNRYTDMSSQLVNLNLGYGNKAIGDAIKEQVDKFCFVGPSYATEAKSTLAEMIINLLPDSFGKVFFTNAGADANENAVKIARMFTGRNKVFSRYRSYHGSSFGAGNLTGEPRRYPLEPGIPGFVKFFDPYVYREAINFESEEEATKFYLTKLREQIIYEGPDSVAAIVMETITGSNGVIIPPKGYLPGVRKICDEFGILMICDEVMAGWCRTGKMFAFQNFDVVPDIVTFAKGVTCGYVPLGGVAVSKKVAEYFDDHLLSCGLTYSGHPLACAAGVACVNYYDEAHILDNVAKSGKVLGEILEEMKAKHPCVGDVRYIGLFSAIELVKDKKTKEPLVPYGKDEKGIMGTLVGMLKKKKFMTYSHENMLFVNPPLIITEEQIKEEMEKMNEVLTYVDSELI
;
A
#
# COMPACT_ATOMS: atom_id res chain seq x y z
N MET A 1 -13.48 8.24 -30.70
CA MET A 1 -13.10 6.82 -30.87
C MET A 1 -14.23 6.00 -30.26
N THR A 2 -14.69 4.91 -30.91
CA THR A 2 -15.74 4.05 -30.35
C THR A 2 -15.18 3.19 -29.19
N PRO A 3 -16.03 2.73 -28.27
CA PRO A 3 -15.60 1.85 -27.16
C PRO A 3 -14.89 0.59 -27.65
N GLU A 4 -15.38 -0.04 -28.72
CA GLU A 4 -14.79 -1.24 -29.34
C GLU A 4 -13.37 -0.93 -29.85
N LYS A 5 -13.19 0.23 -30.47
CA LYS A 5 -11.89 0.65 -31.00
C LYS A 5 -10.90 0.99 -29.86
N ILE A 6 -11.39 1.53 -28.75
CA ILE A 6 -10.57 1.74 -27.54
C ILE A 6 -10.05 0.40 -27.02
N VAL A 7 -10.93 -0.60 -26.88
CA VAL A 7 -10.59 -1.95 -26.40
C VAL A 7 -9.66 -2.67 -27.39
N GLU A 8 -9.93 -2.58 -28.69
CA GLU A 8 -9.07 -3.15 -29.74
C GLU A 8 -7.65 -2.57 -29.67
N ASN A 9 -7.53 -1.24 -29.62
CA ASN A 9 -6.24 -0.56 -29.56
C ASN A 9 -5.50 -0.91 -28.26
N HIS A 10 -6.21 -0.97 -27.11
CA HIS A 10 -5.62 -1.38 -25.84
C HIS A 10 -5.02 -2.78 -25.95
N LYS A 11 -5.78 -3.76 -26.44
CA LYS A 11 -5.29 -5.14 -26.61
C LYS A 11 -4.13 -5.25 -27.58
N LYS A 12 -4.08 -4.41 -28.61
CA LYS A 12 -3.08 -4.48 -29.66
C LYS A 12 -1.78 -3.77 -29.30
N TYR A 13 -1.84 -2.65 -28.57
CA TYR A 13 -0.69 -1.75 -28.42
C TYR A 13 -0.22 -1.56 -26.98
N VAL A 14 -1.00 -2.02 -25.96
CA VAL A 14 -0.67 -1.83 -24.55
C VAL A 14 -0.37 -3.18 -23.90
N LEU A 15 0.81 -3.30 -23.29
CA LEU A 15 1.11 -4.41 -22.37
C LEU A 15 0.49 -4.10 -21.00
N GLN A 16 -0.54 -4.83 -20.63
CA GLN A 16 -1.21 -4.67 -19.34
C GLN A 16 -0.45 -5.43 -18.26
N SER A 17 -0.08 -4.72 -17.18
CA SER A 17 0.61 -5.31 -16.03
C SER A 17 -0.22 -6.41 -15.35
N TRP A 18 0.45 -7.38 -14.77
CA TRP A 18 -0.13 -8.49 -13.97
C TRP A 18 -1.15 -9.35 -14.74
N SER A 19 -1.08 -9.41 -16.06
CA SER A 19 -2.08 -10.04 -16.91
C SER A 19 -1.49 -10.91 -18.00
N LYS A 20 -2.16 -12.04 -18.30
CA LYS A 20 -1.94 -12.80 -19.54
C LYS A 20 -2.55 -12.02 -20.70
N GLN A 21 -1.75 -11.55 -21.64
CA GLN A 21 -2.16 -10.62 -22.69
C GLN A 21 -3.27 -11.16 -23.61
N GLY A 22 -3.30 -12.48 -23.83
CA GLY A 22 -4.35 -13.12 -24.64
C GLY A 22 -5.75 -13.14 -23.98
N ASN A 23 -5.84 -12.89 -22.67
CA ASN A 23 -7.09 -12.99 -21.92
C ASN A 23 -7.64 -11.62 -21.48
N LEU A 24 -7.13 -10.53 -22.04
CA LEU A 24 -7.56 -9.19 -21.65
C LEU A 24 -9.01 -8.91 -22.01
N ASN A 25 -9.77 -8.41 -21.03
CA ASN A 25 -11.13 -7.89 -21.20
C ASN A 25 -11.32 -6.59 -20.43
N PRO A 26 -10.60 -5.50 -20.85
CA PRO A 26 -10.68 -4.21 -20.18
C PRO A 26 -12.05 -3.55 -20.37
N ILE A 27 -12.51 -2.84 -19.33
CA ILE A 27 -13.71 -2.00 -19.40
C ILE A 27 -13.29 -0.67 -20.06
N PRO A 28 -13.94 -0.23 -21.14
CA PRO A 28 -13.72 1.10 -21.69
C PRO A 28 -14.39 2.14 -20.79
N VAL A 29 -13.59 2.88 -20.02
CA VAL A 29 -14.09 3.88 -19.07
C VAL A 29 -14.38 5.19 -19.78
N ALA A 30 -15.60 5.70 -19.60
CA ALA A 30 -16.06 6.96 -20.20
C ALA A 30 -15.90 8.16 -19.28
N LYS A 31 -16.22 7.97 -17.99
CA LYS A 31 -16.12 9.03 -16.96
C LYS A 31 -16.05 8.41 -15.56
N ALA A 32 -15.68 9.23 -14.59
CA ALA A 32 -15.68 8.82 -13.19
C ALA A 32 -16.01 10.00 -12.26
N ASP A 33 -16.65 9.73 -11.11
CA ASP A 33 -17.01 10.71 -10.12
C ASP A 33 -17.22 10.06 -8.73
N GLY A 34 -16.76 10.69 -7.66
CA GLY A 34 -16.84 10.18 -6.29
C GLY A 34 -16.18 8.81 -6.15
N ILE A 35 -16.94 7.79 -5.78
CA ILE A 35 -16.48 6.41 -5.68
C ILE A 35 -16.83 5.56 -6.92
N TYR A 36 -17.34 6.18 -7.97
CA TYR A 36 -17.89 5.50 -9.13
C TYR A 36 -17.14 5.81 -10.41
N PHE A 37 -17.07 4.83 -11.30
CA PHE A 37 -16.73 5.07 -12.70
C PHE A 37 -17.78 4.43 -13.61
N TYR A 38 -17.82 4.88 -14.85
CA TYR A 38 -18.85 4.53 -15.81
C TYR A 38 -18.22 4.07 -17.12
N ASP A 39 -18.78 3.02 -17.73
CA ASP A 39 -18.46 2.67 -19.11
C ASP A 39 -19.26 3.53 -20.10
N PHE A 40 -19.02 3.31 -21.39
CA PHE A 40 -19.71 4.05 -22.46
C PHE A 40 -21.20 3.69 -22.61
N ASP A 41 -21.63 2.55 -22.05
CA ASP A 41 -23.03 2.14 -22.02
C ASP A 41 -23.78 2.74 -20.84
N GLY A 42 -23.09 3.51 -19.99
CA GLY A 42 -23.64 4.14 -18.80
C GLY A 42 -23.72 3.21 -17.58
N ASN A 43 -23.17 2.02 -17.64
CA ASN A 43 -23.08 1.17 -16.45
C ASN A 43 -22.20 1.82 -15.39
N ARG A 44 -22.72 1.95 -14.17
CA ARG A 44 -22.03 2.45 -13.00
C ARG A 44 -21.33 1.30 -12.27
N TYR A 45 -20.04 1.46 -12.03
CA TYR A 45 -19.22 0.55 -11.25
C TYR A 45 -18.78 1.23 -9.96
N THR A 46 -18.90 0.56 -8.82
CA THR A 46 -18.41 1.06 -7.53
C THR A 46 -16.97 0.59 -7.33
N ASP A 47 -16.07 1.53 -7.08
CA ASP A 47 -14.68 1.25 -6.79
C ASP A 47 -14.50 0.90 -5.30
N MET A 48 -14.42 -0.39 -5.00
CA MET A 48 -14.19 -0.91 -3.66
C MET A 48 -12.71 -1.28 -3.42
N SER A 49 -11.82 -0.77 -4.27
CA SER A 49 -10.38 -0.98 -4.19
C SER A 49 -9.54 0.30 -4.20
N SER A 50 -10.19 1.48 -4.34
CA SER A 50 -9.49 2.75 -4.64
C SER A 50 -8.48 2.56 -5.78
N GLN A 51 -8.90 1.83 -6.83
CA GLN A 51 -8.04 1.29 -7.89
C GLN A 51 -6.98 0.34 -7.30
N LEU A 52 -5.78 0.78 -7.11
CA LEU A 52 -4.70 0.02 -6.46
C LEU A 52 -4.38 0.63 -5.07
N VAL A 53 -5.43 0.94 -4.29
CA VAL A 53 -5.35 1.61 -2.98
C VAL A 53 -4.59 2.92 -3.08
N ASN A 54 -4.94 3.73 -4.11
CA ASN A 54 -4.31 5.02 -4.33
C ASN A 54 -5.31 6.17 -4.42
N LEU A 55 -6.54 5.90 -4.88
CA LEU A 55 -7.56 6.92 -5.12
C LEU A 55 -8.33 7.25 -3.82
N ASN A 56 -7.61 7.66 -2.80
CA ASN A 56 -8.16 7.87 -1.45
C ASN A 56 -9.30 8.90 -1.42
N LEU A 57 -9.17 10.00 -2.17
CA LEU A 57 -10.15 11.10 -2.22
C LEU A 57 -11.16 10.97 -3.37
N GLY A 58 -11.23 9.80 -4.01
CA GLY A 58 -12.17 9.52 -5.08
C GLY A 58 -11.87 10.25 -6.39
N TYR A 59 -12.77 10.06 -7.34
CA TYR A 59 -12.70 10.65 -8.68
C TYR A 59 -13.31 12.07 -8.69
N GLY A 60 -12.88 12.87 -9.65
CA GLY A 60 -13.52 14.15 -9.95
C GLY A 60 -13.38 15.24 -8.89
N ASN A 61 -12.44 15.11 -7.94
CA ASN A 61 -12.23 16.13 -6.91
C ASN A 61 -11.81 17.45 -7.54
N LYS A 62 -12.67 18.45 -7.39
CA LYS A 62 -12.53 19.75 -8.05
C LYS A 62 -11.31 20.52 -7.54
N ALA A 63 -11.04 20.50 -6.25
CA ALA A 63 -9.92 21.23 -5.64
C ALA A 63 -8.57 20.75 -6.21
N ILE A 64 -8.39 19.43 -6.32
CA ILE A 64 -7.17 18.85 -6.91
C ILE A 64 -7.07 19.19 -8.40
N GLY A 65 -8.18 19.05 -9.15
CA GLY A 65 -8.23 19.37 -10.56
C GLY A 65 -7.92 20.83 -10.87
N ASP A 66 -8.41 21.76 -10.06
CA ASP A 66 -8.17 23.19 -10.24
C ASP A 66 -6.73 23.58 -9.88
N ALA A 67 -6.15 23.02 -8.82
CA ALA A 67 -4.73 23.22 -8.47
C ALA A 67 -3.77 22.76 -9.60
N ILE A 68 -4.09 21.63 -10.25
CA ILE A 68 -3.35 21.16 -11.41
C ILE A 68 -3.42 22.15 -12.56
N LYS A 69 -4.61 22.66 -12.91
CA LYS A 69 -4.82 23.63 -13.98
C LYS A 69 -4.08 24.93 -13.70
N GLU A 70 -4.20 25.45 -12.46
CA GLU A 70 -3.49 26.66 -12.05
C GLU A 70 -1.97 26.51 -12.20
N GLN A 71 -1.42 25.34 -11.79
CA GLN A 71 0.00 25.10 -11.94
C GLN A 71 0.42 24.96 -13.41
N VAL A 72 -0.42 24.38 -14.27
CA VAL A 72 -0.16 24.31 -15.73
C VAL A 72 -0.09 25.73 -16.31
N ASP A 73 -0.99 26.63 -15.91
CA ASP A 73 -1.02 28.02 -16.38
C ASP A 73 0.23 28.80 -15.93
N LYS A 74 0.78 28.51 -14.73
CA LYS A 74 2.04 29.09 -14.26
C LYS A 74 3.24 28.52 -15.06
N PHE A 75 3.44 27.23 -15.01
CA PHE A 75 4.43 26.43 -15.76
C PHE A 75 4.27 24.94 -15.39
N CYS A 76 4.55 24.05 -16.34
CA CYS A 76 4.45 22.60 -16.12
C CYS A 76 5.66 22.05 -15.39
N PHE A 77 6.87 22.43 -15.79
CA PHE A 77 8.11 21.80 -15.33
C PHE A 77 9.29 22.79 -15.27
N VAL A 78 10.08 22.61 -14.23
CA VAL A 78 11.47 23.09 -14.10
C VAL A 78 12.30 21.98 -13.44
N GLY A 79 13.60 21.96 -13.69
CA GLY A 79 14.50 20.92 -13.17
C GLY A 79 14.53 20.86 -11.64
N PRO A 80 14.90 19.70 -11.07
CA PRO A 80 14.83 19.47 -9.62
C PRO A 80 15.73 20.39 -8.77
N SER A 81 16.74 21.01 -9.36
CA SER A 81 17.61 21.98 -8.67
C SER A 81 16.96 23.34 -8.40
N TYR A 82 15.84 23.64 -9.05
CA TYR A 82 15.13 24.89 -8.84
C TYR A 82 14.13 24.78 -7.69
N ALA A 83 14.04 25.82 -6.86
CA ALA A 83 12.98 25.96 -5.88
C ALA A 83 11.67 26.38 -6.55
N THR A 84 10.57 25.73 -6.20
CA THR A 84 9.22 26.11 -6.63
C THR A 84 8.28 26.15 -5.45
N GLU A 85 7.29 27.03 -5.49
CA GLU A 85 6.29 27.19 -4.44
C GLU A 85 5.65 25.83 -4.10
N ALA A 86 5.08 25.14 -5.09
CA ALA A 86 4.39 23.88 -4.90
C ALA A 86 5.28 22.79 -4.24
N LYS A 87 6.55 22.67 -4.67
CA LYS A 87 7.47 21.68 -4.10
C LYS A 87 7.84 22.01 -2.66
N SER A 88 8.15 23.27 -2.36
CA SER A 88 8.54 23.71 -1.03
C SER A 88 7.38 23.60 -0.04
N THR A 89 6.19 24.05 -0.45
CA THR A 89 4.97 23.95 0.37
C THR A 89 4.61 22.49 0.66
N LEU A 90 4.61 21.62 -0.35
CA LEU A 90 4.30 20.19 -0.11
C LEU A 90 5.31 19.54 0.83
N ALA A 91 6.61 19.85 0.68
CA ALA A 91 7.64 19.32 1.57
C ALA A 91 7.42 19.77 3.02
N GLU A 92 7.15 21.06 3.25
CA GLU A 92 6.81 21.60 4.57
C GLU A 92 5.59 20.91 5.16
N MET A 93 4.49 20.80 4.40
CA MET A 93 3.26 20.14 4.84
C MET A 93 3.52 18.70 5.25
N ILE A 94 4.28 17.92 4.45
CA ILE A 94 4.60 16.52 4.77
C ILE A 94 5.41 16.43 6.07
N ILE A 95 6.42 17.28 6.25
CA ILE A 95 7.24 17.28 7.47
C ILE A 95 6.38 17.63 8.68
N ASN A 96 5.46 18.59 8.57
CA ASN A 96 4.56 18.98 9.66
C ASN A 96 3.53 17.89 10.03
N LEU A 97 3.25 16.92 9.14
CA LEU A 97 2.40 15.76 9.42
C LEU A 97 3.17 14.61 10.11
N LEU A 98 4.50 14.67 10.12
CA LEU A 98 5.39 13.67 10.72
C LEU A 98 5.85 14.12 12.11
N PRO A 99 6.41 13.21 12.93
CA PRO A 99 7.00 13.58 14.21
C PRO A 99 8.14 14.62 14.05
N ASP A 100 8.35 15.44 15.09
CA ASP A 100 9.37 16.51 15.11
C ASP A 100 10.80 16.05 14.80
N SER A 101 11.07 14.76 14.86
CA SER A 101 12.36 14.17 14.51
C SER A 101 12.63 14.13 13.00
N PHE A 102 11.63 14.38 12.14
CA PHE A 102 11.81 14.43 10.68
C PHE A 102 12.30 15.80 10.22
N GLY A 103 13.08 15.83 9.12
CA GLY A 103 13.75 17.05 8.67
C GLY A 103 13.57 17.41 7.20
N LYS A 104 13.71 16.45 6.29
CA LYS A 104 13.72 16.73 4.85
C LYS A 104 12.95 15.66 4.05
N VAL A 105 12.45 16.04 2.86
CA VAL A 105 11.79 15.15 1.89
C VAL A 105 12.60 15.11 0.59
N PHE A 106 12.86 13.91 0.10
CA PHE A 106 13.30 13.66 -1.27
C PHE A 106 12.13 13.14 -2.10
N PHE A 107 11.67 13.92 -3.08
CA PHE A 107 10.55 13.52 -3.94
C PHE A 107 10.97 12.55 -5.02
N THR A 108 10.07 11.60 -5.35
CA THR A 108 10.23 10.59 -6.39
C THR A 108 8.98 10.53 -7.29
N ASN A 109 8.95 9.66 -8.30
CA ASN A 109 7.82 9.56 -9.22
C ASN A 109 6.78 8.52 -8.78
N ALA A 110 7.18 7.57 -7.93
CA ALA A 110 6.35 6.46 -7.49
C ALA A 110 6.88 5.82 -6.20
N GLY A 111 6.13 4.86 -5.63
CA GLY A 111 6.53 4.11 -4.44
C GLY A 111 7.77 3.25 -4.65
N ALA A 112 7.93 2.63 -5.83
CA ALA A 112 9.12 1.84 -6.15
C ALA A 112 10.39 2.71 -6.10
N ASP A 113 10.35 3.88 -6.74
CA ASP A 113 11.45 4.85 -6.70
C ASP A 113 11.73 5.33 -5.27
N ALA A 114 10.67 5.54 -4.48
CA ALA A 114 10.80 5.94 -3.08
C ALA A 114 11.57 4.88 -2.28
N ASN A 115 11.16 3.62 -2.38
CA ASN A 115 11.82 2.52 -1.68
C ASN A 115 13.27 2.32 -2.12
N GLU A 116 13.57 2.40 -3.42
CA GLU A 116 14.96 2.32 -3.90
C GLU A 116 15.84 3.45 -3.39
N ASN A 117 15.32 4.68 -3.38
CA ASN A 117 16.08 5.82 -2.86
C ASN A 117 16.20 5.77 -1.33
N ALA A 118 15.20 5.27 -0.60
CA ALA A 118 15.32 5.03 0.85
C ALA A 118 16.44 4.02 1.17
N VAL A 119 16.56 2.94 0.41
CA VAL A 119 17.66 1.96 0.53
C VAL A 119 19.02 2.62 0.22
N LYS A 120 19.12 3.43 -0.83
CA LYS A 120 20.35 4.15 -1.17
C LYS A 120 20.75 5.10 -0.05
N ILE A 121 19.80 5.90 0.48
CA ILE A 121 20.01 6.81 1.60
C ILE A 121 20.51 6.05 2.84
N ALA A 122 19.85 4.93 3.17
CA ALA A 122 20.26 4.12 4.32
C ALA A 122 21.66 3.54 4.18
N ARG A 123 22.01 3.04 3.00
CA ARG A 123 23.36 2.53 2.71
C ARG A 123 24.44 3.62 2.77
N MET A 124 24.16 4.79 2.21
CA MET A 124 25.09 5.94 2.26
C MET A 124 25.30 6.42 3.70
N PHE A 125 24.21 6.57 4.46
CA PHE A 125 24.27 7.06 5.83
C PHE A 125 25.00 6.09 6.77
N THR A 126 24.73 4.77 6.65
CA THR A 126 25.31 3.78 7.56
C THR A 126 26.65 3.22 7.10
N GLY A 127 27.02 3.36 5.84
CA GLY A 127 28.16 2.66 5.23
C GLY A 127 27.98 1.15 5.10
N ARG A 128 26.77 0.62 5.37
CA ARG A 128 26.44 -0.81 5.38
C ARG A 128 25.65 -1.20 4.15
N ASN A 129 25.63 -2.51 3.80
CA ASN A 129 25.08 -2.96 2.52
C ASN A 129 23.82 -3.82 2.63
N LYS A 130 23.62 -4.58 3.72
CA LYS A 130 22.49 -5.47 3.85
C LYS A 130 21.21 -4.71 4.20
N VAL A 131 20.09 -5.13 3.63
CA VAL A 131 18.76 -4.61 3.91
C VAL A 131 17.81 -5.77 4.14
N PHE A 132 17.10 -5.73 5.25
CA PHE A 132 16.10 -6.73 5.62
C PHE A 132 14.72 -6.32 5.13
N SER A 133 13.93 -7.26 4.60
CA SER A 133 12.53 -7.10 4.25
C SER A 133 11.74 -8.39 4.46
N ARG A 134 10.41 -8.30 4.57
CA ARG A 134 9.57 -9.47 4.86
C ARG A 134 9.30 -10.33 3.64
N TYR A 135 8.99 -11.62 3.85
CA TYR A 135 8.54 -12.52 2.77
C TYR A 135 7.19 -12.13 2.20
N ARG A 136 6.22 -11.75 3.04
CA ARG A 136 4.93 -11.25 2.58
C ARG A 136 4.97 -9.73 2.49
N SER A 137 5.66 -9.21 1.47
CA SER A 137 5.79 -7.78 1.25
C SER A 137 5.78 -7.43 -0.24
N TYR A 138 5.36 -6.19 -0.55
CA TYR A 138 5.46 -5.63 -1.88
C TYR A 138 5.93 -4.18 -1.79
N HIS A 139 7.12 -3.92 -2.30
CA HIS A 139 7.77 -2.61 -2.26
C HIS A 139 7.93 -1.95 -3.65
N GLY A 140 7.47 -2.61 -4.70
CA GLY A 140 7.57 -2.15 -6.08
C GLY A 140 8.07 -3.24 -7.03
N SER A 141 8.10 -2.93 -8.33
CA SER A 141 8.50 -3.84 -9.40
C SER A 141 9.68 -3.35 -10.25
N SER A 142 10.32 -2.24 -9.90
CA SER A 142 11.64 -1.89 -10.39
C SER A 142 12.68 -2.88 -9.84
N PHE A 143 13.88 -2.95 -10.41
CA PHE A 143 14.81 -4.02 -10.07
C PHE A 143 15.21 -4.02 -8.57
N GLY A 144 15.50 -2.85 -7.99
CA GLY A 144 15.83 -2.71 -6.57
C GLY A 144 14.63 -2.94 -5.65
N ALA A 145 13.49 -2.29 -5.91
CA ALA A 145 12.27 -2.47 -5.11
C ALA A 145 11.70 -3.89 -5.23
N GLY A 146 11.85 -4.53 -6.41
CA GLY A 146 11.48 -5.93 -6.60
C GLY A 146 12.35 -6.89 -5.78
N ASN A 147 13.60 -6.55 -5.52
CA ASN A 147 14.46 -7.32 -4.61
C ASN A 147 14.11 -7.10 -3.13
N LEU A 148 13.52 -5.96 -2.76
CA LEU A 148 12.90 -5.76 -1.45
C LEU A 148 11.62 -6.57 -1.31
N THR A 149 10.81 -6.65 -2.36
CA THR A 149 9.57 -7.43 -2.42
C THR A 149 9.85 -8.90 -2.07
N GLY A 150 9.03 -9.48 -1.20
CA GLY A 150 9.23 -10.85 -0.72
C GLY A 150 8.31 -11.88 -1.35
N GLU A 151 7.17 -11.46 -1.90
CA GLU A 151 6.14 -12.32 -2.47
C GLU A 151 6.45 -12.73 -3.94
N PRO A 152 5.68 -13.65 -4.57
CA PRO A 152 6.05 -14.29 -5.86
C PRO A 152 6.33 -13.34 -7.03
N ARG A 153 5.86 -12.09 -7.01
CA ARG A 153 6.18 -11.10 -8.05
C ARG A 153 7.68 -10.79 -8.16
N ARG A 154 8.49 -11.19 -7.16
CA ARG A 154 9.96 -11.07 -7.24
C ARG A 154 10.63 -12.16 -8.09
N TYR A 155 10.01 -13.33 -8.30
CA TYR A 155 10.66 -14.48 -8.95
C TYR A 155 11.30 -14.17 -10.32
N PRO A 156 10.71 -13.34 -11.20
CA PRO A 156 11.36 -12.96 -12.45
C PRO A 156 12.65 -12.16 -12.29
N LEU A 157 12.96 -11.68 -11.08
CA LEU A 157 14.15 -10.88 -10.78
C LEU A 157 15.27 -11.70 -10.15
N GLU A 158 15.02 -12.99 -9.84
CA GLU A 158 16.02 -13.84 -9.21
C GLU A 158 17.13 -14.27 -10.20
N PRO A 159 18.38 -14.44 -9.73
CA PRO A 159 18.81 -14.55 -8.34
C PRO A 159 18.88 -13.22 -7.55
N GLY A 160 18.56 -12.10 -8.16
CA GLY A 160 18.45 -10.82 -7.48
C GLY A 160 19.78 -10.08 -7.25
N ILE A 161 19.68 -8.96 -6.53
CA ILE A 161 20.81 -8.11 -6.13
C ILE A 161 21.29 -8.62 -4.76
N PRO A 162 22.62 -8.84 -4.56
CA PRO A 162 23.16 -9.22 -3.26
C PRO A 162 22.85 -8.20 -2.15
N GLY A 163 22.68 -8.71 -0.93
CA GLY A 163 22.48 -7.89 0.26
C GLY A 163 21.01 -7.66 0.65
N PHE A 164 20.04 -8.22 -0.07
CA PHE A 164 18.64 -8.24 0.37
C PHE A 164 18.34 -9.53 1.12
N VAL A 165 17.99 -9.41 2.40
CA VAL A 165 17.73 -10.53 3.31
C VAL A 165 16.24 -10.58 3.65
N LYS A 166 15.61 -11.75 3.52
CA LYS A 166 14.20 -11.92 3.87
C LYS A 166 14.04 -12.47 5.27
N PHE A 167 13.05 -11.96 6.01
CA PHE A 167 12.62 -12.50 7.30
C PHE A 167 11.12 -12.78 7.31
N PHE A 168 10.67 -13.60 8.27
CA PHE A 168 9.28 -14.00 8.35
C PHE A 168 8.38 -12.90 8.92
N ASP A 169 7.16 -12.87 8.38
CA ASP A 169 6.12 -11.93 8.79
C ASP A 169 5.51 -12.30 10.14
N PRO A 170 5.07 -11.34 10.95
CA PRO A 170 4.31 -11.60 12.16
C PRO A 170 2.85 -11.96 11.83
N TYR A 171 2.65 -13.04 11.06
CA TYR A 171 1.35 -13.47 10.55
C TYR A 171 0.74 -14.54 11.44
N VAL A 172 0.25 -14.13 12.62
CA VAL A 172 -0.23 -15.02 13.68
C VAL A 172 -1.32 -16.00 13.20
N TYR A 173 -2.24 -15.57 12.34
CA TYR A 173 -3.31 -16.44 11.82
C TYR A 173 -2.77 -17.68 11.07
N ARG A 174 -1.66 -17.54 10.33
CA ARG A 174 -1.07 -18.61 9.52
C ARG A 174 0.11 -19.32 10.19
N GLU A 175 0.46 -18.92 11.39
CA GLU A 175 1.56 -19.58 12.11
C GLU A 175 1.13 -20.99 12.55
N ALA A 176 2.07 -21.93 12.48
CA ALA A 176 1.86 -23.30 12.93
C ALA A 176 1.80 -23.41 14.46
N ILE A 177 2.36 -22.42 15.15
CA ILE A 177 2.37 -22.34 16.62
C ILE A 177 1.09 -21.64 17.06
N ASN A 178 0.39 -22.24 18.03
CA ASN A 178 -0.72 -21.58 18.71
C ASN A 178 -0.16 -20.79 19.89
N PHE A 179 -0.10 -19.47 19.74
CA PHE A 179 0.31 -18.57 20.83
C PHE A 179 -0.82 -18.39 21.85
N GLU A 180 -0.46 -18.35 23.13
CA GLU A 180 -1.41 -18.10 24.22
C GLU A 180 -1.85 -16.63 24.28
N SER A 181 -1.00 -15.71 23.74
CA SER A 181 -1.25 -14.27 23.73
C SER A 181 -0.53 -13.56 22.60
N GLU A 182 -0.95 -12.34 22.28
CA GLU A 182 -0.22 -11.46 21.34
C GLU A 182 1.20 -11.12 21.83
N GLU A 183 1.40 -11.05 23.15
CA GLU A 183 2.71 -10.79 23.74
C GLU A 183 3.67 -11.95 23.47
N GLU A 184 3.21 -13.20 23.59
CA GLU A 184 4.00 -14.39 23.26
C GLU A 184 4.37 -14.40 21.76
N ALA A 185 3.40 -14.13 20.88
CA ALA A 185 3.64 -14.03 19.46
C ALA A 185 4.67 -12.93 19.14
N THR A 186 4.52 -11.76 19.73
CA THR A 186 5.47 -10.65 19.59
C THR A 186 6.88 -11.04 20.01
N LYS A 187 7.02 -11.67 21.19
CA LYS A 187 8.31 -12.13 21.70
C LYS A 187 8.95 -13.15 20.77
N PHE A 188 8.17 -14.09 20.24
CA PHE A 188 8.65 -15.09 19.28
C PHE A 188 9.22 -14.44 18.03
N TYR A 189 8.46 -13.59 17.34
CA TYR A 189 8.90 -12.97 16.10
C TYR A 189 10.09 -12.02 16.30
N LEU A 190 10.11 -11.26 17.40
CA LEU A 190 11.24 -10.37 17.72
C LEU A 190 12.51 -11.16 18.02
N THR A 191 12.39 -12.28 18.74
CA THR A 191 13.53 -13.17 19.01
C THR A 191 14.10 -13.72 17.70
N LYS A 192 13.25 -14.17 16.79
CA LYS A 192 13.68 -14.70 15.48
C LYS A 192 14.34 -13.63 14.60
N LEU A 193 13.79 -12.44 14.55
CA LEU A 193 14.38 -11.32 13.82
C LEU A 193 15.77 -10.96 14.41
N ARG A 194 15.87 -10.85 15.72
CA ARG A 194 17.13 -10.52 16.40
C ARG A 194 18.21 -11.58 16.16
N GLU A 195 17.87 -12.87 16.30
CA GLU A 195 18.78 -13.98 15.98
C GLU A 195 19.27 -13.91 14.53
N GLN A 196 18.37 -13.67 13.58
CA GLN A 196 18.72 -13.57 12.16
C GLN A 196 19.68 -12.41 11.89
N ILE A 197 19.46 -11.25 12.50
CA ILE A 197 20.38 -10.10 12.39
C ILE A 197 21.77 -10.47 12.92
N ILE A 198 21.84 -11.17 14.05
CA ILE A 198 23.11 -11.62 14.63
C ILE A 198 23.84 -12.56 13.66
N TYR A 199 23.16 -13.53 13.07
CA TYR A 199 23.77 -14.48 12.12
C TYR A 199 24.18 -13.82 10.79
N GLU A 200 23.47 -12.78 10.37
CA GLU A 200 23.82 -11.99 9.18
C GLU A 200 24.98 -10.99 9.41
N GLY A 201 25.37 -10.74 10.64
CA GLY A 201 26.39 -9.77 11.03
C GLY A 201 25.79 -8.37 11.15
N PRO A 202 25.43 -7.91 12.37
CA PRO A 202 24.74 -6.64 12.62
C PRO A 202 25.40 -5.44 11.97
N ASP A 203 26.74 -5.37 12.00
CA ASP A 203 27.52 -4.28 11.42
C ASP A 203 27.47 -4.21 9.89
N SER A 204 26.86 -5.20 9.23
CA SER A 204 26.64 -5.20 7.78
C SER A 204 25.22 -4.75 7.38
N VAL A 205 24.30 -4.61 8.36
CA VAL A 205 22.89 -4.31 8.12
C VAL A 205 22.63 -2.81 8.16
N ALA A 206 22.24 -2.23 7.03
CA ALA A 206 21.92 -0.81 6.87
C ALA A 206 20.51 -0.47 7.38
N ALA A 207 19.54 -1.28 7.01
CA ALA A 207 18.13 -0.99 7.31
C ALA A 207 17.25 -2.25 7.37
N ILE A 208 16.14 -2.10 8.09
CA ILE A 208 14.95 -2.96 7.98
C ILE A 208 13.88 -2.15 7.27
N VAL A 209 13.42 -2.63 6.10
CA VAL A 209 12.31 -2.03 5.34
C VAL A 209 11.07 -2.88 5.53
N MET A 210 9.97 -2.25 5.94
CA MET A 210 8.71 -2.94 6.12
C MET A 210 7.51 -2.04 5.84
N GLU A 211 6.48 -2.60 5.25
CA GLU A 211 5.15 -1.99 5.31
C GLU A 211 4.70 -1.98 6.77
N THR A 212 4.26 -0.85 7.31
CA THR A 212 3.79 -0.78 8.70
C THR A 212 2.67 -1.77 8.96
N ILE A 213 1.72 -1.82 8.03
CA ILE A 213 0.72 -2.87 7.87
C ILE A 213 0.92 -3.43 6.47
N THR A 214 1.15 -4.73 6.38
CA THR A 214 1.37 -5.37 5.08
C THR A 214 0.13 -5.23 4.21
N GLY A 215 0.25 -4.54 3.08
CA GLY A 215 -0.90 -4.24 2.23
C GLY A 215 -1.36 -5.41 1.36
N SER A 216 -0.83 -5.50 0.14
CA SER A 216 -1.30 -6.44 -0.89
C SER A 216 -1.20 -7.92 -0.52
N ASN A 217 -0.41 -8.26 0.48
CA ASN A 217 -0.27 -9.62 1.00
C ASN A 217 -1.26 -9.94 2.14
N GLY A 218 -2.31 -9.15 2.31
CA GLY A 218 -3.46 -9.53 3.12
C GLY A 218 -3.79 -8.65 4.30
N VAL A 219 -3.40 -7.38 4.30
CA VAL A 219 -3.62 -6.43 5.39
C VAL A 219 -3.17 -7.05 6.73
N ILE A 220 -1.93 -7.56 6.76
CA ILE A 220 -1.39 -8.21 7.94
C ILE A 220 -1.03 -7.13 8.96
N ILE A 221 -1.82 -7.08 10.04
CA ILE A 221 -1.62 -6.17 11.16
C ILE A 221 -0.68 -6.88 12.16
N PRO A 222 0.47 -6.28 12.50
CA PRO A 222 1.40 -6.91 13.43
C PRO A 222 0.80 -6.98 14.84
N PRO A 223 1.12 -8.00 15.65
CA PRO A 223 0.64 -8.11 17.02
C PRO A 223 1.15 -6.95 17.87
N LYS A 224 0.41 -6.63 18.93
CA LYS A 224 0.72 -5.52 19.84
C LYS A 224 2.18 -5.60 20.34
N GLY A 225 2.88 -4.47 20.29
CA GLY A 225 4.27 -4.35 20.75
C GLY A 225 5.32 -4.80 19.72
N TYR A 226 4.94 -5.40 18.58
CA TYR A 226 5.90 -5.86 17.59
C TYR A 226 6.71 -4.71 16.98
N LEU A 227 6.06 -3.67 16.46
CA LEU A 227 6.77 -2.54 15.83
C LEU A 227 7.67 -1.77 16.81
N PRO A 228 7.22 -1.44 18.05
CA PRO A 228 8.11 -0.92 19.09
C PRO A 228 9.29 -1.85 19.42
N GLY A 229 9.08 -3.16 19.36
CA GLY A 229 10.15 -4.15 19.53
C GLY A 229 11.15 -4.12 18.39
N VAL A 230 10.71 -4.02 17.13
CA VAL A 230 11.59 -3.83 15.97
C VAL A 230 12.39 -2.54 16.09
N ARG A 231 11.77 -1.43 16.53
CA ARG A 231 12.47 -0.17 16.79
C ARG A 231 13.61 -0.35 17.79
N LYS A 232 13.37 -1.04 18.92
CA LYS A 232 14.40 -1.34 19.92
C LYS A 232 15.57 -2.16 19.35
N ILE A 233 15.26 -3.16 18.49
CA ILE A 233 16.30 -3.96 17.80
C ILE A 233 17.10 -3.06 16.85
N CYS A 234 16.45 -2.18 16.10
CA CYS A 234 17.12 -1.24 15.22
C CYS A 234 18.05 -0.32 16.01
N ASP A 235 17.59 0.21 17.15
CA ASP A 235 18.39 1.08 18.03
C ASP A 235 19.58 0.35 18.63
N GLU A 236 19.39 -0.91 19.08
CA GLU A 236 20.46 -1.76 19.65
C GLU A 236 21.62 -1.95 18.68
N PHE A 237 21.33 -2.18 17.39
CA PHE A 237 22.33 -2.49 16.37
C PHE A 237 22.71 -1.31 15.46
N GLY A 238 22.13 -0.13 15.68
CA GLY A 238 22.35 1.04 14.82
C GLY A 238 21.85 0.83 13.38
N ILE A 239 20.76 0.11 13.22
CA ILE A 239 20.07 -0.18 11.96
C ILE A 239 18.97 0.86 11.73
N LEU A 240 18.80 1.38 10.52
CA LEU A 240 17.70 2.29 10.22
C LEU A 240 16.38 1.53 10.06
N MET A 241 15.32 2.04 10.70
CA MET A 241 13.95 1.56 10.49
C MET A 241 13.29 2.37 9.38
N ILE A 242 12.89 1.70 8.30
CA ILE A 242 12.18 2.31 7.17
C ILE A 242 10.76 1.76 7.14
N CYS A 243 9.77 2.65 7.33
CA CYS A 243 8.37 2.32 7.16
C CYS A 243 7.91 2.66 5.74
N ASP A 244 7.48 1.63 4.99
CA ASP A 244 6.82 1.80 3.71
C ASP A 244 5.33 2.12 3.95
N GLU A 245 5.00 3.40 3.82
CA GLU A 245 3.64 3.94 3.97
C GLU A 245 2.95 4.19 2.62
N VAL A 246 3.48 3.59 1.55
CA VAL A 246 2.95 3.77 0.19
C VAL A 246 1.50 3.33 0.09
N MET A 247 1.11 2.26 0.79
CA MET A 247 -0.26 1.73 0.73
C MET A 247 -1.08 2.07 1.98
N ALA A 248 -0.46 2.02 3.15
CA ALA A 248 -1.14 2.16 4.45
C ALA A 248 -1.25 3.62 4.93
N GLY A 249 -0.47 4.53 4.38
CA GLY A 249 -0.50 5.95 4.72
C GLY A 249 -1.70 6.71 4.17
N TRP A 250 -1.68 8.02 4.40
CA TRP A 250 -2.66 8.98 3.91
C TRP A 250 -4.10 8.68 4.36
N CYS A 251 -4.29 8.65 5.66
CA CYS A 251 -5.57 8.43 6.35
C CYS A 251 -6.16 7.01 6.23
N ARG A 252 -5.60 6.11 5.40
CA ARG A 252 -6.17 4.79 5.10
C ARG A 252 -6.48 3.97 6.35
N THR A 253 -5.65 4.05 7.37
CA THR A 253 -5.73 3.26 8.62
C THR A 253 -6.35 4.03 9.80
N GLY A 254 -6.97 5.20 9.56
CA GLY A 254 -7.51 6.06 10.61
C GLY A 254 -6.50 6.99 11.29
N LYS A 255 -5.28 7.04 10.76
CA LYS A 255 -4.22 8.02 11.07
C LYS A 255 -3.61 8.51 9.77
N MET A 256 -2.93 9.67 9.78
CA MET A 256 -2.28 10.19 8.58
C MET A 256 -1.27 9.19 8.02
N PHE A 257 -0.44 8.60 8.89
CA PHE A 257 0.46 7.49 8.56
C PHE A 257 0.20 6.31 9.49
N ALA A 258 0.31 5.09 8.96
CA ALA A 258 -0.07 3.89 9.70
C ALA A 258 0.80 3.64 10.93
N PHE A 259 2.09 4.01 10.91
CA PHE A 259 2.99 3.85 12.05
C PHE A 259 2.51 4.61 13.31
N GLN A 260 1.70 5.66 13.14
CA GLN A 260 1.10 6.43 14.24
C GLN A 260 0.08 5.63 15.07
N ASN A 261 -0.35 4.45 14.59
CA ASN A 261 -1.20 3.53 15.35
C ASN A 261 -0.40 2.64 16.33
N PHE A 262 0.93 2.65 16.29
CA PHE A 262 1.76 1.63 16.96
C PHE A 262 2.83 2.18 17.90
N ASP A 263 2.75 3.43 18.32
CA ASP A 263 3.72 4.09 19.22
C ASP A 263 5.18 3.90 18.78
N VAL A 264 5.43 4.04 17.49
CA VAL A 264 6.76 3.89 16.89
C VAL A 264 7.07 5.08 15.99
N VAL A 265 8.33 5.51 15.99
CA VAL A 265 8.83 6.53 15.08
C VAL A 265 9.96 5.93 14.24
N PRO A 266 9.80 5.77 12.93
CA PRO A 266 10.86 5.28 12.05
C PRO A 266 11.90 6.37 11.77
N ASP A 267 13.06 5.95 11.23
CA ASP A 267 14.09 6.89 10.75
C ASP A 267 13.76 7.46 9.37
N ILE A 268 13.06 6.66 8.55
CA ILE A 268 12.67 7.00 7.18
C ILE A 268 11.24 6.51 6.93
N VAL A 269 10.47 7.34 6.22
CA VAL A 269 9.13 6.99 5.71
C VAL A 269 9.14 7.11 4.19
N THR A 270 8.72 6.07 3.49
CA THR A 270 8.46 6.13 2.05
C THR A 270 6.97 6.27 1.80
N PHE A 271 6.58 7.10 0.84
CA PHE A 271 5.19 7.37 0.52
C PHE A 271 4.96 7.55 -0.99
N ALA A 272 3.73 7.32 -1.44
CA ALA A 272 3.24 7.60 -2.79
C ALA A 272 1.70 7.59 -2.77
N LYS A 273 1.06 7.15 -3.85
CA LYS A 273 -0.40 6.86 -3.92
C LYS A 273 -1.26 7.98 -3.36
N GLY A 274 -1.68 7.87 -2.10
CA GLY A 274 -2.57 8.83 -1.44
C GLY A 274 -2.04 10.27 -1.39
N VAL A 275 -0.74 10.51 -1.58
CA VAL A 275 -0.18 11.88 -1.61
C VAL A 275 -0.79 12.74 -2.71
N THR A 276 -1.15 12.13 -3.85
CA THR A 276 -1.81 12.80 -4.98
C THR A 276 -3.11 12.11 -5.39
N CYS A 277 -3.52 11.07 -4.67
CA CYS A 277 -4.72 10.29 -4.95
C CYS A 277 -4.83 9.81 -6.40
N GLY A 278 -3.69 9.51 -7.05
CA GLY A 278 -3.66 9.04 -8.44
C GLY A 278 -3.90 10.11 -9.51
N TYR A 279 -4.10 11.38 -9.14
CA TYR A 279 -4.29 12.46 -10.10
C TYR A 279 -3.02 12.74 -10.92
N VAL A 280 -1.86 12.70 -10.28
CA VAL A 280 -0.54 12.80 -10.92
C VAL A 280 0.43 11.86 -10.20
N PRO A 281 1.29 11.11 -10.91
CA PRO A 281 2.30 10.28 -10.25
C PRO A 281 3.25 11.11 -9.37
N LEU A 282 3.38 10.71 -8.10
CA LEU A 282 4.32 11.28 -7.12
C LEU A 282 4.60 10.25 -6.04
N GLY A 283 5.81 10.26 -5.54
CA GLY A 283 6.24 9.57 -4.34
C GLY A 283 7.28 10.38 -3.60
N GLY A 284 7.79 9.85 -2.51
CA GLY A 284 8.85 10.51 -1.77
C GLY A 284 9.38 9.69 -0.61
N VAL A 285 10.49 10.18 -0.09
CA VAL A 285 11.21 9.68 1.07
C VAL A 285 11.33 10.81 2.06
N ALA A 286 10.66 10.72 3.20
CA ALA A 286 10.88 11.62 4.32
C ALA A 286 11.94 11.00 5.24
N VAL A 287 12.93 11.79 5.65
CA VAL A 287 14.04 11.33 6.48
C VAL A 287 14.11 12.09 7.78
N SER A 288 14.57 11.43 8.85
CA SER A 288 14.82 12.05 10.13
C SER A 288 15.88 13.16 10.03
N LYS A 289 15.85 14.12 10.96
CA LYS A 289 16.84 15.21 11.06
C LYS A 289 18.27 14.66 11.05
N LYS A 290 18.53 13.61 11.83
CA LYS A 290 19.83 12.93 11.88
C LYS A 290 20.31 12.46 10.51
N VAL A 291 19.43 11.85 9.72
CA VAL A 291 19.76 11.40 8.35
C VAL A 291 19.90 12.60 7.41
N ALA A 292 19.05 13.62 7.55
CA ALA A 292 19.10 14.83 6.72
C ALA A 292 20.41 15.62 6.91
N GLU A 293 20.81 15.81 8.16
CA GLU A 293 22.04 16.53 8.54
C GLU A 293 23.32 15.86 8.03
N TYR A 294 23.35 14.52 7.93
CA TYR A 294 24.48 13.81 7.33
C TYR A 294 24.74 14.28 5.89
N PHE A 295 23.72 14.59 5.12
CA PHE A 295 23.85 15.05 3.74
C PHE A 295 24.11 16.57 3.62
N ASP A 296 24.28 17.29 4.69
CA ASP A 296 24.77 18.66 4.61
C ASP A 296 26.27 18.70 4.23
N ASP A 297 27.04 17.68 4.63
CA ASP A 297 28.47 17.54 4.34
C ASP A 297 28.79 16.36 3.40
N HIS A 298 27.83 15.52 3.08
CA HIS A 298 28.01 14.35 2.23
C HIS A 298 27.09 14.40 1.00
N LEU A 299 27.62 14.04 -0.17
CA LEU A 299 26.86 14.04 -1.41
C LEU A 299 25.68 13.06 -1.36
N LEU A 300 24.47 13.57 -1.54
CA LEU A 300 23.28 12.73 -1.77
C LEU A 300 23.27 12.21 -3.21
N SER A 301 23.76 10.99 -3.43
CA SER A 301 23.81 10.34 -4.76
C SER A 301 22.45 9.75 -5.16
N CYS A 302 21.37 10.52 -4.96
CA CYS A 302 20.01 10.26 -5.43
C CYS A 302 19.62 11.31 -6.46
N GLY A 303 18.94 10.92 -7.54
CA GLY A 303 18.51 11.86 -8.57
C GLY A 303 17.51 11.23 -9.53
N LEU A 304 16.46 11.99 -9.82
CA LEU A 304 15.40 11.66 -10.78
C LEU A 304 15.06 12.94 -11.52
N THR A 305 14.96 12.88 -12.86
CA THR A 305 14.63 14.05 -13.68
C THR A 305 13.37 14.77 -13.22
N TYR A 306 12.37 14.03 -12.77
CA TYR A 306 11.07 14.57 -12.35
C TYR A 306 10.92 14.65 -10.83
N SER A 307 12.01 14.59 -10.05
CA SER A 307 11.95 14.76 -8.60
C SER A 307 11.33 16.11 -8.22
N GLY A 308 10.22 16.08 -7.47
CA GLY A 308 9.49 17.27 -7.09
C GLY A 308 8.88 18.03 -8.27
N HIS A 309 8.33 17.30 -9.24
CA HIS A 309 7.65 17.88 -10.40
C HIS A 309 6.57 18.89 -9.95
N PRO A 310 6.62 20.16 -10.38
CA PRO A 310 5.73 21.20 -9.85
C PRO A 310 4.25 20.85 -9.96
N LEU A 311 3.83 20.29 -11.09
CA LEU A 311 2.45 19.86 -11.32
C LEU A 311 2.00 18.78 -10.32
N ALA A 312 2.88 17.80 -10.06
CA ALA A 312 2.58 16.73 -9.10
C ALA A 312 2.58 17.23 -7.66
N CYS A 313 3.49 18.16 -7.32
CA CYS A 313 3.52 18.79 -6.01
C CYS A 313 2.29 19.67 -5.76
N ALA A 314 1.81 20.42 -6.76
CA ALA A 314 0.57 21.20 -6.65
C ALA A 314 -0.65 20.30 -6.40
N ALA A 315 -0.75 19.17 -7.10
CA ALA A 315 -1.76 18.16 -6.79
C ALA A 315 -1.63 17.63 -5.36
N GLY A 316 -0.41 17.37 -4.90
CA GLY A 316 -0.13 16.91 -3.54
C GLY A 316 -0.54 17.94 -2.48
N VAL A 317 -0.24 19.23 -2.67
CA VAL A 317 -0.69 20.32 -1.78
C VAL A 317 -2.20 20.32 -1.65
N ALA A 318 -2.91 20.25 -2.79
CA ALA A 318 -4.38 20.23 -2.78
C ALA A 318 -4.93 18.97 -2.10
N CYS A 319 -4.31 17.80 -2.31
CA CYS A 319 -4.71 16.56 -1.63
C CYS A 319 -4.53 16.68 -0.11
N VAL A 320 -3.36 17.15 0.35
CA VAL A 320 -3.08 17.26 1.79
C VAL A 320 -4.05 18.22 2.48
N ASN A 321 -4.35 19.37 1.87
CA ASN A 321 -5.36 20.29 2.38
C ASN A 321 -6.74 19.61 2.44
N TYR A 322 -7.13 18.90 1.38
CA TYR A 322 -8.47 18.30 1.31
C TYR A 322 -8.67 17.16 2.32
N TYR A 323 -7.61 16.44 2.72
CA TYR A 323 -7.71 15.45 3.81
C TYR A 323 -8.21 16.09 5.11
N ASP A 324 -7.77 17.28 5.44
CA ASP A 324 -8.18 18.04 6.63
C ASP A 324 -9.54 18.73 6.42
N GLU A 325 -9.69 19.52 5.35
CA GLU A 325 -10.90 20.29 5.04
C GLU A 325 -12.16 19.43 4.93
N ALA A 326 -12.02 18.22 4.37
CA ALA A 326 -13.13 17.27 4.22
C ALA A 326 -13.28 16.31 5.43
N HIS A 327 -12.53 16.52 6.51
CA HIS A 327 -12.56 15.68 7.72
C HIS A 327 -12.45 14.18 7.42
N ILE A 328 -11.53 13.80 6.52
CA ILE A 328 -11.41 12.44 6.04
C ILE A 328 -11.14 11.45 7.16
N LEU A 329 -10.35 11.81 8.17
CA LEU A 329 -10.09 10.94 9.33
C LEU A 329 -11.37 10.60 10.10
N ASP A 330 -12.27 11.55 10.26
CA ASP A 330 -13.56 11.34 10.93
C ASP A 330 -14.44 10.37 10.13
N ASN A 331 -14.46 10.53 8.79
CA ASN A 331 -15.18 9.60 7.93
C ASN A 331 -14.59 8.19 7.96
N VAL A 332 -13.26 8.06 7.93
CA VAL A 332 -12.58 6.77 8.05
C VAL A 332 -12.88 6.08 9.38
N ALA A 333 -12.96 6.83 10.47
CA ALA A 333 -13.30 6.29 11.78
C ALA A 333 -14.74 5.73 11.80
N LYS A 334 -15.71 6.47 11.25
CA LYS A 334 -17.12 6.05 11.19
C LYS A 334 -17.33 4.89 10.21
N SER A 335 -16.97 5.10 8.96
CA SER A 335 -17.15 4.12 7.88
C SER A 335 -16.31 2.86 8.10
N GLY A 336 -15.10 2.99 8.66
CA GLY A 336 -14.24 1.87 9.00
C GLY A 336 -14.81 0.98 10.12
N LYS A 337 -15.49 1.59 11.11
CA LYS A 337 -16.21 0.84 12.14
C LYS A 337 -17.32 -0.01 11.54
N VAL A 338 -18.18 0.59 10.69
CA VAL A 338 -19.27 -0.13 10.00
C VAL A 338 -18.71 -1.26 9.12
N LEU A 339 -17.65 -0.99 8.35
CA LEU A 339 -17.00 -2.02 7.56
C LEU A 339 -16.50 -3.18 8.43
N GLY A 340 -15.85 -2.88 9.55
CA GLY A 340 -15.35 -3.88 10.49
C GLY A 340 -16.46 -4.75 11.06
N GLU A 341 -17.57 -4.17 11.50
CA GLU A 341 -18.75 -4.89 12.01
C GLU A 341 -19.29 -5.86 10.95
N ILE A 342 -19.46 -5.40 9.70
CA ILE A 342 -19.94 -6.26 8.58
C ILE A 342 -18.94 -7.39 8.29
N LEU A 343 -17.64 -7.13 8.33
CA LEU A 343 -16.62 -8.16 8.10
C LEU A 343 -16.64 -9.24 9.18
N GLU A 344 -16.81 -8.87 10.45
CA GLU A 344 -16.97 -9.85 11.55
C GLU A 344 -18.26 -10.65 11.43
N GLU A 345 -19.37 -10.03 11.03
CA GLU A 345 -20.62 -10.74 10.73
C GLU A 345 -20.42 -11.74 9.60
N MET A 346 -19.72 -11.36 8.52
CA MET A 346 -19.40 -12.26 7.42
C MET A 346 -18.53 -13.43 7.87
N LYS A 347 -17.50 -13.17 8.71
CA LYS A 347 -16.66 -14.21 9.30
C LYS A 347 -17.47 -15.20 10.16
N ALA A 348 -18.42 -14.70 10.92
CA ALA A 348 -19.30 -15.55 11.73
C ALA A 348 -20.25 -16.39 10.87
N LYS A 349 -20.83 -15.79 9.82
CA LYS A 349 -21.87 -16.38 8.98
C LYS A 349 -21.32 -17.39 7.95
N HIS A 350 -20.18 -17.09 7.30
CA HIS A 350 -19.68 -17.87 6.16
C HIS A 350 -18.58 -18.85 6.57
N PRO A 351 -18.79 -20.18 6.41
CA PRO A 351 -17.75 -21.19 6.63
C PRO A 351 -16.47 -20.95 5.84
N CYS A 352 -16.56 -20.41 4.63
CA CYS A 352 -15.41 -20.12 3.78
C CYS A 352 -14.55 -18.93 4.25
N VAL A 353 -15.03 -18.07 5.15
CA VAL A 353 -14.27 -16.94 5.68
C VAL A 353 -13.48 -17.38 6.89
N GLY A 354 -12.18 -17.64 6.70
CA GLY A 354 -11.28 -18.08 7.76
C GLY A 354 -10.84 -16.95 8.68
N ASP A 355 -10.54 -15.79 8.08
CA ASP A 355 -10.13 -14.61 8.82
C ASP A 355 -10.53 -13.31 8.11
N VAL A 356 -10.73 -12.24 8.89
CA VAL A 356 -10.89 -10.87 8.40
C VAL A 356 -9.90 -9.98 9.13
N ARG A 357 -9.26 -9.10 8.40
CA ARG A 357 -8.33 -8.13 8.96
C ARG A 357 -8.72 -6.75 8.46
N TYR A 358 -8.82 -5.81 9.39
CA TYR A 358 -9.20 -4.43 9.04
C TYR A 358 -8.65 -3.42 10.05
N ILE A 359 -8.34 -2.23 9.54
CA ILE A 359 -8.00 -1.04 10.32
C ILE A 359 -8.36 0.20 9.49
N GLY A 360 -9.24 1.04 9.99
CA GLY A 360 -9.85 2.11 9.20
C GLY A 360 -10.59 1.54 7.98
N LEU A 361 -10.29 2.04 6.79
CA LEU A 361 -10.83 1.54 5.51
C LEU A 361 -9.79 0.71 4.74
N PHE A 362 -8.99 -0.04 5.45
CA PHE A 362 -7.99 -0.96 4.92
C PHE A 362 -8.31 -2.37 5.38
N SER A 363 -8.77 -3.25 4.48
CA SER A 363 -9.28 -4.57 4.88
C SER A 363 -9.05 -5.67 3.86
N ALA A 364 -9.01 -6.92 4.37
CA ALA A 364 -8.94 -8.15 3.59
C ALA A 364 -9.79 -9.25 4.22
N ILE A 365 -10.42 -10.05 3.38
CA ILE A 365 -11.19 -11.26 3.73
C ILE A 365 -10.35 -12.45 3.24
N GLU A 366 -9.95 -13.32 4.15
CA GLU A 366 -9.16 -14.50 3.84
C GLU A 366 -10.05 -15.75 3.73
N LEU A 367 -9.99 -16.43 2.58
CA LEU A 367 -10.84 -17.56 2.25
C LEU A 367 -10.14 -18.89 2.54
N VAL A 368 -10.88 -19.80 3.15
CA VAL A 368 -10.44 -21.15 3.51
C VAL A 368 -11.45 -22.19 3.05
N LYS A 369 -11.00 -23.43 2.91
CA LYS A 369 -11.88 -24.59 2.73
C LYS A 369 -12.43 -25.09 4.06
N ASP A 370 -11.65 -24.95 5.12
CA ASP A 370 -12.01 -25.39 6.46
C ASP A 370 -11.41 -24.45 7.51
N LYS A 371 -12.24 -23.90 8.40
CA LYS A 371 -11.84 -22.96 9.45
C LYS A 371 -10.95 -23.59 10.53
N LYS A 372 -11.12 -24.90 10.80
CA LYS A 372 -10.37 -25.59 11.89
C LYS A 372 -8.94 -25.87 11.45
N THR A 373 -8.77 -26.37 10.24
CA THR A 373 -7.45 -26.66 9.68
C THR A 373 -6.79 -25.42 9.10
N LYS A 374 -7.57 -24.36 8.84
CA LYS A 374 -7.17 -23.15 8.12
C LYS A 374 -6.67 -23.45 6.70
N GLU A 375 -7.10 -24.59 6.08
CA GLU A 375 -6.71 -24.92 4.71
C GLU A 375 -7.15 -23.79 3.77
N PRO A 376 -6.22 -23.13 3.05
CA PRO A 376 -6.59 -22.01 2.18
C PRO A 376 -7.47 -22.48 1.01
N LEU A 377 -8.41 -21.63 0.57
CA LEU A 377 -9.27 -21.93 -0.60
C LEU A 377 -8.44 -22.22 -1.84
N VAL A 378 -7.37 -21.46 -2.04
CA VAL A 378 -6.34 -21.73 -3.05
C VAL A 378 -4.96 -21.76 -2.39
N PRO A 379 -4.05 -22.68 -2.79
CA PRO A 379 -2.70 -22.74 -2.26
C PRO A 379 -1.90 -21.46 -2.61
N TYR A 380 -0.96 -21.08 -1.75
CA TYR A 380 -0.09 -19.92 -1.96
C TYR A 380 0.68 -20.02 -3.32
N GLY A 381 0.58 -18.97 -4.12
CA GLY A 381 1.23 -18.88 -5.44
C GLY A 381 0.62 -19.79 -6.53
N LYS A 382 -0.53 -20.47 -6.26
CA LYS A 382 -1.09 -21.49 -7.17
C LYS A 382 -2.60 -21.45 -7.25
N ASP A 383 -3.17 -20.51 -8.00
CA ASP A 383 -4.58 -20.55 -8.39
C ASP A 383 -4.73 -21.17 -9.81
N GLU A 384 -4.42 -22.45 -9.93
CA GLU A 384 -4.43 -23.18 -11.23
C GLU A 384 -5.80 -23.22 -11.86
N LYS A 385 -6.85 -23.29 -11.06
CA LYS A 385 -8.25 -23.32 -11.51
C LYS A 385 -8.85 -21.92 -11.75
N GLY A 386 -8.12 -20.86 -11.42
CA GLY A 386 -8.61 -19.49 -11.56
C GLY A 386 -9.81 -19.17 -10.65
N ILE A 387 -9.87 -19.80 -9.47
CA ILE A 387 -10.99 -19.64 -8.53
C ILE A 387 -11.12 -18.19 -8.11
N MET A 388 -10.04 -17.57 -7.64
CA MET A 388 -10.07 -16.18 -7.17
C MET A 388 -10.41 -15.21 -8.30
N GLY A 389 -9.92 -15.46 -9.52
CA GLY A 389 -10.31 -14.70 -10.71
C GLY A 389 -11.78 -14.83 -11.03
N THR A 390 -12.38 -16.02 -10.81
CA THR A 390 -13.82 -16.25 -10.97
C THR A 390 -14.62 -15.43 -9.95
N LEU A 391 -14.23 -15.43 -8.67
CA LEU A 391 -14.91 -14.65 -7.62
C LEU A 391 -14.85 -13.14 -7.90
N VAL A 392 -13.69 -12.61 -8.29
CA VAL A 392 -13.54 -11.21 -8.73
C VAL A 392 -14.42 -10.94 -9.96
N GLY A 393 -14.50 -11.88 -10.89
CA GLY A 393 -15.39 -11.80 -12.06
C GLY A 393 -16.89 -11.74 -11.69
N MET A 394 -17.31 -12.47 -10.67
CA MET A 394 -18.69 -12.42 -10.14
C MET A 394 -18.99 -11.05 -9.50
N LEU A 395 -18.08 -10.52 -8.70
CA LEU A 395 -18.18 -9.17 -8.14
C LEU A 395 -18.23 -8.10 -9.24
N LYS A 396 -17.37 -8.21 -10.27
CA LYS A 396 -17.40 -7.32 -11.45
C LYS A 396 -18.76 -7.34 -12.17
N LYS A 397 -19.39 -8.50 -12.33
CA LYS A 397 -20.75 -8.60 -12.91
C LYS A 397 -21.79 -7.86 -12.06
N LYS A 398 -21.62 -7.85 -10.75
CA LYS A 398 -22.45 -7.07 -9.80
C LYS A 398 -22.05 -5.58 -9.72
N LYS A 399 -21.12 -5.13 -10.59
CA LYS A 399 -20.59 -3.76 -10.62
C LYS A 399 -19.80 -3.36 -9.35
N PHE A 400 -19.33 -4.33 -8.59
CA PHE A 400 -18.43 -4.18 -7.45
C PHE A 400 -17.00 -4.42 -7.92
N MET A 401 -16.17 -3.38 -7.92
CA MET A 401 -14.81 -3.47 -8.43
C MET A 401 -13.81 -3.63 -7.30
N THR A 402 -13.18 -4.79 -7.26
CA THR A 402 -12.09 -5.09 -6.35
C THR A 402 -11.08 -6.03 -6.99
N TYR A 403 -10.08 -6.44 -6.23
CA TYR A 403 -9.05 -7.39 -6.64
C TYR A 403 -8.89 -8.49 -5.60
N SER A 404 -8.23 -9.56 -6.00
CA SER A 404 -7.77 -10.64 -5.12
C SER A 404 -6.25 -10.76 -5.17
N HIS A 405 -5.66 -11.26 -4.11
CA HIS A 405 -4.28 -11.72 -4.08
C HIS A 405 -4.22 -12.97 -3.21
N GLU A 406 -3.58 -14.03 -3.73
CA GLU A 406 -3.64 -15.35 -3.10
C GLU A 406 -5.09 -15.78 -2.84
N ASN A 407 -5.42 -16.25 -1.64
CA ASN A 407 -6.77 -16.62 -1.22
C ASN A 407 -7.53 -15.47 -0.53
N MET A 408 -7.22 -14.22 -0.84
CA MET A 408 -7.80 -13.05 -0.19
C MET A 408 -8.56 -12.17 -1.17
N LEU A 409 -9.72 -11.67 -0.73
CA LEU A 409 -10.48 -10.59 -1.35
C LEU A 409 -10.27 -9.31 -0.56
N PHE A 410 -10.14 -8.18 -1.24
CA PHE A 410 -9.87 -6.90 -0.60
C PHE A 410 -11.09 -5.97 -0.64
N VAL A 411 -11.24 -5.15 0.40
CA VAL A 411 -12.24 -4.08 0.47
C VAL A 411 -11.56 -2.82 0.97
N ASN A 412 -11.11 -2.00 0.04
CA ASN A 412 -10.29 -0.81 0.30
C ASN A 412 -10.85 0.39 -0.48
N PRO A 413 -12.12 0.81 -0.24
CA PRO A 413 -12.77 1.84 -1.02
C PRO A 413 -12.10 3.21 -0.86
N PRO A 414 -12.41 4.21 -1.73
CA PRO A 414 -12.05 5.60 -1.48
C PRO A 414 -12.53 6.05 -0.10
N LEU A 415 -11.73 6.86 0.58
CA LEU A 415 -11.99 7.27 1.98
C LEU A 415 -13.19 8.19 2.15
N ILE A 416 -13.76 8.64 1.06
CA ILE A 416 -14.99 9.44 0.99
C ILE A 416 -16.27 8.59 0.96
N ILE A 417 -16.15 7.26 0.98
CA ILE A 417 -17.31 6.34 1.00
C ILE A 417 -18.14 6.56 2.26
N THR A 418 -19.48 6.52 2.12
CA THR A 418 -20.38 6.64 3.27
C THR A 418 -20.72 5.28 3.88
N GLU A 419 -21.25 5.30 5.12
CA GLU A 419 -21.71 4.10 5.82
C GLU A 419 -22.81 3.37 5.04
N GLU A 420 -23.75 4.13 4.42
CA GLU A 420 -24.83 3.57 3.60
C GLU A 420 -24.30 2.88 2.35
N GLN A 421 -23.32 3.51 1.68
CA GLN A 421 -22.69 2.91 0.50
C GLN A 421 -21.95 1.62 0.85
N ILE A 422 -21.26 1.57 2.01
CA ILE A 422 -20.62 0.34 2.49
C ILE A 422 -21.65 -0.77 2.70
N LYS A 423 -22.75 -0.49 3.40
CA LYS A 423 -23.80 -1.48 3.65
C LYS A 423 -24.38 -2.03 2.34
N GLU A 424 -24.73 -1.13 1.41
CA GLU A 424 -25.26 -1.53 0.07
C GLU A 424 -24.26 -2.40 -0.69
N GLU A 425 -23.01 -1.99 -0.77
CA GLU A 425 -22.01 -2.68 -1.57
C GLU A 425 -21.60 -4.03 -0.95
N MET A 426 -21.51 -4.12 0.37
CA MET A 426 -21.10 -5.36 1.03
C MET A 426 -22.12 -6.50 0.91
N GLU A 427 -23.39 -6.21 0.63
CA GLU A 427 -24.37 -7.27 0.27
C GLU A 427 -23.94 -8.06 -0.97
N LYS A 428 -23.31 -7.40 -1.95
CA LYS A 428 -22.79 -8.08 -3.15
C LYS A 428 -21.64 -9.03 -2.81
N MET A 429 -20.81 -8.66 -1.84
CA MET A 429 -19.75 -9.53 -1.31
C MET A 429 -20.37 -10.74 -0.58
N ASN A 430 -21.37 -10.52 0.27
CA ASN A 430 -22.10 -11.56 0.99
C ASN A 430 -22.69 -12.61 0.04
N GLU A 431 -23.28 -12.21 -1.09
CA GLU A 431 -23.79 -13.15 -2.11
C GLU A 431 -22.66 -13.98 -2.74
N VAL A 432 -21.50 -13.40 -3.01
CA VAL A 432 -20.36 -14.14 -3.56
C VAL A 432 -19.78 -15.13 -2.54
N LEU A 433 -19.72 -14.75 -1.26
CA LEU A 433 -19.30 -15.66 -0.20
C LEU A 433 -20.28 -16.83 -0.02
N THR A 434 -21.60 -16.58 -0.16
CA THR A 434 -22.62 -17.65 -0.17
C THR A 434 -22.38 -18.65 -1.30
N TYR A 435 -21.98 -18.18 -2.49
CA TYR A 435 -21.59 -19.08 -3.59
C TYR A 435 -20.35 -19.91 -3.22
N VAL A 436 -19.35 -19.33 -2.57
CA VAL A 436 -18.16 -20.08 -2.13
C VAL A 436 -18.55 -21.18 -1.15
N ASP A 437 -19.42 -20.87 -0.18
CA ASP A 437 -19.89 -21.82 0.83
C ASP A 437 -20.65 -23.02 0.20
N SER A 438 -21.43 -22.78 -0.87
CA SER A 438 -22.24 -23.84 -1.47
C SER A 438 -21.54 -24.65 -2.57
N GLU A 439 -20.59 -24.05 -3.28
CA GLU A 439 -20.05 -24.63 -4.50
C GLU A 439 -18.55 -24.98 -4.42
N LEU A 440 -17.81 -24.43 -3.45
CA LEU A 440 -16.34 -24.53 -3.44
C LEU A 440 -15.74 -25.17 -2.17
N ILE A 441 -16.55 -25.34 -1.09
CA ILE A 441 -16.11 -25.95 0.17
C ILE A 441 -17.02 -27.08 0.65
#